data_8a7da78db374ced2d3e0e8b7e7ed8a9a
#
_entry.id   8a7da78db374ced2d3e0e8b7e7ed8a9a
#
_cell.length_a   1.000
_cell.length_b   1.000
_cell.length_c   1.000
_cell.angle_alpha   90.00
_cell.angle_beta   90.00
_cell.angle_gamma   90.00
#
_symmetry.space_group_name_H-M   'P 1'
#
loop_
_entity.id
_entity.type
_entity.pdbx_description
1 polymer ?
#
loop_
_entity_poly.entity_id
_entity_poly.type
_entity_poly.pdbx_seq_one_letter_code
_entity_poly.pdbx_strand_id
1 'polypeptide(L)'
;KTESSLLSAQLCNSTRVDLVIDALDSAQRARGSLKGAIFHSDHGSVYTSEQYRRLCERFGVTQSMGAIGTSADNSLAESFNASLKREVLQDESVFTSQLACRQDVFRWCTRYNTKRLHSWCGYRSPNAFEDAGLATLTIAS
;
A
#
# COMPACT_ATOMS: atom_id res chain seq x y z
N LYS A 1 10.77 12.16 33.46
CA LYS A 1 9.89 12.61 32.34
C LYS A 1 10.34 12.11 30.95
N THR A 2 11.53 11.55 30.81
CA THR A 2 12.13 11.11 29.53
C THR A 2 11.84 9.65 29.16
N GLU A 3 11.62 8.76 30.12
CA GLU A 3 11.40 7.32 29.82
C GLU A 3 9.99 7.04 29.26
N SER A 4 8.96 7.76 29.71
CA SER A 4 7.60 7.55 29.24
C SER A 4 7.39 7.99 27.77
N SER A 5 8.17 8.97 27.30
CA SER A 5 8.11 9.43 25.90
C SER A 5 8.81 8.49 24.93
N LEU A 6 9.88 7.83 25.38
CA LEU A 6 10.61 6.82 24.60
C LEU A 6 9.80 5.52 24.46
N LEU A 7 9.14 5.08 25.53
CA LEU A 7 8.25 3.91 25.48
C LEU A 7 7.02 4.15 24.60
N SER A 8 6.42 5.32 24.63
CA SER A 8 5.28 5.66 23.76
C SER A 8 5.68 5.75 22.28
N ALA A 9 6.87 6.26 21.98
CA ALA A 9 7.40 6.31 20.62
C ALA A 9 7.76 4.91 20.08
N GLN A 10 8.31 4.02 20.92
CA GLN A 10 8.58 2.64 20.54
C GLN A 10 7.31 1.83 20.31
N LEU A 11 6.30 1.97 21.16
CA LEU A 11 4.99 1.33 20.98
C LEU A 11 4.29 1.83 19.71
N CYS A 12 4.36 3.13 19.40
CA CYS A 12 3.78 3.69 18.20
C CYS A 12 4.49 3.21 16.91
N ASN A 13 5.81 3.05 16.94
CA ASN A 13 6.57 2.52 15.81
C ASN A 13 6.36 1.02 15.60
N SER A 14 6.27 0.22 16.67
CA SER A 14 5.94 -1.20 16.62
C SER A 14 4.59 -1.42 15.92
N THR A 15 3.56 -0.72 16.35
CA THR A 15 2.21 -0.81 15.76
C THR A 15 2.18 -0.46 14.26
N ARG A 16 3.02 0.48 13.81
CA ARG A 16 3.11 0.85 12.39
C ARG A 16 3.81 -0.20 11.54
N VAL A 17 4.86 -0.82 12.06
CA VAL A 17 5.55 -1.91 11.35
C VAL A 17 4.65 -3.12 11.23
N ASP A 18 3.89 -3.48 12.29
CA ASP A 18 2.94 -4.59 12.26
C ASP A 18 1.88 -4.42 11.16
N LEU A 19 1.37 -3.19 10.95
CA LEU A 19 0.44 -2.91 9.86
C LEU A 19 1.05 -3.16 8.47
N VAL A 20 2.33 -2.85 8.30
CA VAL A 20 3.03 -3.10 7.03
C VAL A 20 3.27 -4.60 6.83
N ILE A 21 3.61 -5.33 7.90
CA ILE A 21 3.74 -6.80 7.87
C ILE A 21 2.43 -7.43 7.42
N ASP A 22 1.32 -7.06 8.06
CA ASP A 22 -0.02 -7.57 7.73
C ASP A 22 -0.42 -7.26 6.28
N ALA A 23 -0.06 -6.07 5.80
CA ALA A 23 -0.33 -5.68 4.41
C ALA A 23 0.46 -6.54 3.40
N LEU A 24 1.75 -6.77 3.66
CA LEU A 24 2.60 -7.61 2.79
C LEU A 24 2.20 -9.09 2.87
N ASP A 25 1.86 -9.61 4.06
CA ASP A 25 1.34 -10.97 4.21
C ASP A 25 0.01 -11.16 3.45
N SER A 26 -0.86 -10.15 3.48
CA SER A 26 -2.11 -10.17 2.74
C SER A 26 -1.91 -10.12 1.22
N ALA A 27 -0.98 -9.28 0.76
CA ALA A 27 -0.60 -9.20 -0.64
C ALA A 27 0.03 -10.52 -1.14
N GLN A 28 0.90 -11.14 -0.34
CA GLN A 28 1.47 -12.44 -0.65
C GLN A 28 0.40 -13.52 -0.78
N ARG A 29 -0.57 -13.57 0.13
CA ARG A 29 -1.69 -14.54 0.05
C ARG A 29 -2.54 -14.32 -1.19
N ALA A 30 -2.79 -13.08 -1.55
CA ALA A 30 -3.60 -12.76 -2.73
C ALA A 30 -2.90 -13.05 -4.06
N ARG A 31 -1.57 -12.91 -4.13
CA ARG A 31 -0.78 -13.04 -5.37
C ARG A 31 0.02 -14.33 -5.47
N GLY A 32 0.11 -15.11 -4.40
CA GLY A 32 0.95 -16.33 -4.30
C GLY A 32 2.43 -16.01 -4.05
N SER A 33 2.99 -14.96 -4.65
CA SER A 33 4.38 -14.52 -4.44
C SER A 33 4.53 -13.02 -4.62
N LEU A 34 5.41 -12.42 -3.81
CA LEU A 34 5.85 -11.02 -3.98
C LEU A 34 7.29 -10.93 -4.50
N LYS A 35 7.93 -12.06 -4.83
CA LYS A 35 9.31 -12.08 -5.29
C LYS A 35 9.49 -11.22 -6.54
N GLY A 36 10.41 -10.25 -6.46
CA GLY A 36 10.69 -9.30 -7.54
C GLY A 36 9.75 -8.09 -7.59
N ALA A 37 8.77 -8.00 -6.70
CA ALA A 37 7.96 -6.80 -6.58
C ALA A 37 8.80 -5.63 -6.04
N ILE A 38 8.45 -4.42 -6.45
CA ILE A 38 9.05 -3.19 -5.94
C ILE A 38 8.05 -2.52 -4.99
N PHE A 39 8.49 -2.25 -3.78
CA PHE A 39 7.70 -1.51 -2.79
C PHE A 39 8.21 -0.07 -2.71
N HIS A 40 7.40 0.87 -3.17
CA HIS A 40 7.72 2.29 -3.07
C HIS A 40 7.25 2.84 -1.73
N SER A 41 8.14 3.56 -1.04
CA SER A 41 7.82 4.23 0.22
C SER A 41 8.53 5.58 0.30
N ASP A 42 8.07 6.41 1.24
CA ASP A 42 8.81 7.58 1.67
C ASP A 42 9.96 7.19 2.62
N HIS A 43 10.70 8.19 3.10
CA HIS A 43 11.77 8.02 4.09
C HIS A 43 11.26 7.99 5.55
N GLY A 44 10.00 7.63 5.77
CA GLY A 44 9.43 7.50 7.10
C GLY A 44 10.20 6.49 7.97
N SER A 45 10.23 6.72 9.29
CA SER A 45 11.01 5.91 10.24
C SER A 45 10.70 4.41 10.22
N VAL A 46 9.50 4.04 9.83
CA VAL A 46 9.08 2.64 9.66
C VAL A 46 9.86 2.00 8.53
N TYR A 47 9.92 2.66 7.38
CA TYR A 47 10.51 2.13 6.15
C TYR A 47 12.04 2.16 6.15
N THR A 48 12.67 2.96 7.01
CA THR A 48 14.12 3.00 7.22
C THR A 48 14.59 2.06 8.33
N SER A 49 13.66 1.34 8.98
CA SER A 49 13.98 0.43 10.07
C SER A 49 14.62 -0.87 9.60
N GLU A 50 15.51 -1.42 10.40
CA GLU A 50 16.11 -2.73 10.15
C GLU A 50 15.06 -3.85 10.11
N GLN A 51 14.00 -3.74 10.90
CA GLN A 51 12.89 -4.69 10.90
C GLN A 51 12.18 -4.72 9.56
N TYR A 52 11.92 -3.56 8.96
CA TYR A 52 11.31 -3.45 7.64
C TYR A 52 12.23 -3.98 6.53
N ARG A 53 13.53 -3.69 6.61
CA ARG A 53 14.51 -4.23 5.66
C ARG A 53 14.49 -5.76 5.63
N ARG A 54 14.55 -6.41 6.80
CA ARG A 54 14.45 -7.88 6.93
C ARG A 54 13.12 -8.43 6.40
N LEU A 55 12.05 -7.68 6.56
CA LEU A 55 10.75 -8.04 6.02
C LEU A 55 10.77 -8.06 4.48
N CYS A 56 11.31 -7.03 3.84
CA CYS A 56 11.48 -6.98 2.38
C CYS A 56 12.32 -8.16 1.87
N GLU A 57 13.43 -8.47 2.54
CA GLU A 57 14.28 -9.63 2.20
C GLU A 57 13.50 -10.94 2.30
N ARG A 58 12.73 -11.15 3.37
CA ARG A 58 11.90 -12.34 3.57
C ARG A 58 10.88 -12.55 2.45
N PHE A 59 10.26 -11.49 1.94
CA PHE A 59 9.29 -11.56 0.86
C PHE A 59 9.90 -11.48 -0.54
N GLY A 60 11.20 -11.26 -0.65
CA GLY A 60 11.88 -11.03 -1.92
C GLY A 60 11.45 -9.74 -2.62
N VAL A 61 11.05 -8.74 -1.84
CA VAL A 61 10.59 -7.43 -2.29
C VAL A 61 11.76 -6.46 -2.33
N THR A 62 11.91 -5.72 -3.41
CA THR A 62 12.88 -4.63 -3.52
C THR A 62 12.27 -3.35 -2.98
N GLN A 63 12.91 -2.77 -1.97
CA GLN A 63 12.52 -1.46 -1.48
C GLN A 63 13.03 -0.36 -2.40
N SER A 64 12.14 0.55 -2.80
CA SER A 64 12.46 1.78 -3.51
C SER A 64 11.99 2.96 -2.67
N MET A 65 12.91 3.78 -2.24
CA MET A 65 12.62 5.04 -1.56
C MET A 65 12.84 6.17 -2.56
N GLY A 66 11.85 7.06 -2.70
CA GLY A 66 11.94 8.22 -3.56
C GLY A 66 13.16 9.08 -3.21
N ALA A 67 13.70 9.81 -4.16
CA ALA A 67 14.80 10.74 -3.89
C ALA A 67 14.34 11.80 -2.87
N ILE A 68 15.22 12.11 -1.91
CA ILE A 68 14.94 13.14 -0.89
C ILE A 68 14.60 14.46 -1.61
N GLY A 69 13.40 14.98 -1.37
CA GLY A 69 12.92 16.24 -1.94
C GLY A 69 12.18 16.12 -3.28
N THR A 70 11.95 14.93 -3.83
CA THR A 70 11.07 14.73 -5.00
C THR A 70 9.75 14.13 -4.57
N SER A 71 8.64 14.85 -4.81
CA SER A 71 7.28 14.36 -4.54
C SER A 71 6.73 13.45 -5.65
N ALA A 72 7.44 13.32 -6.78
CA ALA A 72 6.95 12.62 -7.96
C ALA A 72 6.66 11.14 -7.70
N ASP A 73 7.53 10.44 -6.97
CA ASP A 73 7.40 9.01 -6.69
C ASP A 73 6.26 8.70 -5.71
N ASN A 74 5.85 9.69 -4.90
CA ASN A 74 4.75 9.55 -3.95
C ASN A 74 3.41 10.06 -4.49
N SER A 75 3.39 10.73 -5.64
CA SER A 75 2.20 11.37 -6.21
C SER A 75 1.07 10.38 -6.53
N LEU A 76 1.41 9.15 -6.92
CA LEU A 76 0.43 8.09 -7.17
C LEU A 76 -0.27 7.65 -5.87
N ALA A 77 0.50 7.45 -4.80
CA ALA A 77 -0.04 7.10 -3.49
C ALA A 77 -0.88 8.25 -2.91
N GLU A 78 -0.43 9.49 -3.08
CA GLU A 78 -1.18 10.68 -2.67
C GLU A 78 -2.49 10.81 -3.44
N SER A 79 -2.48 10.62 -4.77
CA SER A 79 -3.67 10.64 -5.61
C SER A 79 -4.66 9.53 -5.25
N PHE A 80 -4.15 8.32 -4.98
CA PHE A 80 -4.97 7.20 -4.48
C PHE A 80 -5.64 7.54 -3.15
N ASN A 81 -4.87 8.02 -2.17
CA ASN A 81 -5.38 8.39 -0.85
C ASN A 81 -6.36 9.57 -0.92
N ALA A 82 -6.11 10.57 -1.76
CA ALA A 82 -7.03 11.68 -1.98
C ALA A 82 -8.37 11.21 -2.58
N SER A 83 -8.32 10.29 -3.54
CA SER A 83 -9.50 9.69 -4.14
C SER A 83 -10.28 8.84 -3.13
N LEU A 84 -9.60 8.02 -2.35
CA LEU A 84 -10.19 7.22 -1.28
C LEU A 84 -10.91 8.13 -0.26
N LYS A 85 -10.24 9.13 0.25
CA LYS A 85 -10.82 10.07 1.22
C LYS A 85 -12.05 10.77 0.65
N ARG A 86 -11.98 11.30 -0.56
CA ARG A 86 -13.08 12.01 -1.19
C ARG A 86 -14.29 11.12 -1.47
N GLU A 87 -14.06 9.88 -1.94
CA GLU A 87 -15.13 8.99 -2.40
C GLU A 87 -15.71 8.13 -1.27
N VAL A 88 -14.95 7.85 -0.21
CA VAL A 88 -15.42 7.04 0.94
C VAL A 88 -15.93 7.92 2.06
N LEU A 89 -15.25 9.02 2.36
CA LEU A 89 -15.69 9.93 3.46
C LEU A 89 -16.83 10.85 3.02
N GLN A 90 -16.94 11.21 1.71
CA GLN A 90 -18.02 12.05 1.17
C GLN A 90 -18.32 13.30 2.03
N ASP A 91 -17.26 13.95 2.49
CA ASP A 91 -17.31 15.07 3.45
C ASP A 91 -17.78 14.71 4.88
N GLU A 92 -18.09 13.46 5.16
CA GLU A 92 -18.29 12.98 6.53
C GLU A 92 -16.96 12.77 7.24
N SER A 93 -16.80 13.39 8.41
CA SER A 93 -15.55 13.33 9.17
C SER A 93 -15.42 12.08 10.04
N VAL A 94 -16.50 11.31 10.22
CA VAL A 94 -16.54 10.19 11.18
C VAL A 94 -17.41 9.04 10.69
N PHE A 95 -16.86 7.84 10.71
CA PHE A 95 -17.65 6.61 10.53
C PHE A 95 -18.42 6.25 11.80
N THR A 96 -19.57 5.61 11.64
CA THR A 96 -20.39 5.10 12.75
C THR A 96 -19.69 4.04 13.59
N SER A 97 -18.74 3.31 12.99
CA SER A 97 -17.91 2.33 13.66
C SER A 97 -16.66 2.01 12.86
N GLN A 98 -15.64 1.43 13.52
CA GLN A 98 -14.43 0.95 12.86
C GLN A 98 -14.73 -0.15 11.83
N LEU A 99 -15.73 -0.99 12.10
CA LEU A 99 -16.17 -2.04 11.18
C LEU A 99 -16.78 -1.45 9.91
N ALA A 100 -17.65 -0.44 10.04
CA ALA A 100 -18.24 0.27 8.90
C ALA A 100 -17.14 0.89 8.03
N CYS A 101 -16.18 1.59 8.64
CA CYS A 101 -15.03 2.15 7.93
C CYS A 101 -14.28 1.07 7.11
N ARG A 102 -13.94 -0.07 7.73
CA ARG A 102 -13.24 -1.16 7.04
C ARG A 102 -14.04 -1.71 5.88
N GLN A 103 -15.35 -1.87 6.03
CA GLN A 103 -16.24 -2.39 4.98
C GLN A 103 -16.32 -1.42 3.80
N ASP A 104 -16.43 -0.12 4.06
CA ASP A 104 -16.50 0.91 3.02
C ASP A 104 -15.19 1.03 2.25
N VAL A 105 -14.06 1.06 2.96
CA VAL A 105 -12.73 1.06 2.36
C VAL A 105 -12.52 -0.21 1.51
N PHE A 106 -12.90 -1.38 2.01
CA PHE A 106 -12.77 -2.63 1.27
C PHE A 106 -13.62 -2.63 -0.02
N ARG A 107 -14.87 -2.19 0.07
CA ARG A 107 -15.77 -2.07 -1.11
C ARG A 107 -15.20 -1.11 -2.15
N TRP A 108 -14.68 0.02 -1.68
CA TRP A 108 -14.07 1.00 -2.54
C TRP A 108 -12.81 0.45 -3.23
N CYS A 109 -11.88 -0.16 -2.49
CA CYS A 109 -10.68 -0.78 -3.05
C CYS A 109 -11.02 -1.88 -4.07
N THR A 110 -12.01 -2.71 -3.77
CA THR A 110 -12.48 -3.74 -4.71
C THR A 110 -12.99 -3.12 -6.01
N ARG A 111 -13.85 -2.10 -5.92
CA ARG A 111 -14.34 -1.37 -7.09
C ARG A 111 -13.22 -0.67 -7.86
N TYR A 112 -12.28 -0.04 -7.15
CA TYR A 112 -11.12 0.62 -7.72
C TYR A 112 -10.30 -0.35 -8.59
N ASN A 113 -10.00 -1.52 -8.06
CA ASN A 113 -9.16 -2.49 -8.74
C ASN A 113 -9.87 -3.27 -9.85
N THR A 114 -11.20 -3.48 -9.74
CA THR A 114 -11.92 -4.36 -10.68
C THR A 114 -12.74 -3.60 -11.73
N LYS A 115 -13.15 -2.36 -11.45
CA LYS A 115 -14.11 -1.64 -12.30
C LYS A 115 -13.66 -0.24 -12.74
N ARG A 116 -12.82 0.45 -11.94
CA ARG A 116 -12.39 1.80 -12.25
C ARG A 116 -11.45 1.78 -13.45
N LEU A 117 -11.77 2.58 -14.48
CA LEU A 117 -10.93 2.72 -15.65
C LEU A 117 -9.86 3.78 -15.41
N HIS A 118 -8.63 3.46 -15.77
CA HIS A 118 -7.48 4.35 -15.64
C HIS A 118 -6.85 4.60 -17.01
N SER A 119 -6.61 5.87 -17.33
CA SER A 119 -5.95 6.25 -18.60
C SER A 119 -4.57 5.62 -18.72
N TRP A 120 -3.81 5.59 -17.64
CA TRP A 120 -2.50 4.92 -17.59
C TRP A 120 -2.57 3.41 -17.89
N CYS A 121 -3.65 2.74 -17.53
CA CYS A 121 -3.88 1.33 -17.84
C CYS A 121 -4.55 1.12 -19.22
N GLY A 122 -4.49 2.10 -20.11
CA GLY A 122 -5.17 2.03 -21.40
C GLY A 122 -6.69 1.92 -21.25
N TYR A 123 -7.28 2.69 -20.34
CA TYR A 123 -8.71 2.67 -20.00
C TYR A 123 -9.21 1.28 -19.59
N ARG A 124 -8.39 0.53 -18.90
CA ARG A 124 -8.75 -0.74 -18.25
C ARG A 124 -8.72 -0.58 -16.73
N SER A 125 -9.34 -1.51 -16.02
CA SER A 125 -9.16 -1.60 -14.57
C SER A 125 -7.75 -2.12 -14.23
N PRO A 126 -7.20 -1.82 -13.04
CA PRO A 126 -5.90 -2.33 -12.61
C PRO A 126 -5.76 -3.85 -12.76
N ASN A 127 -6.76 -4.62 -12.32
CA ASN A 127 -6.72 -6.08 -12.44
C ASN A 127 -6.69 -6.52 -13.92
N ALA A 128 -7.56 -5.96 -14.77
CA ALA A 128 -7.58 -6.33 -16.20
C ALA A 128 -6.30 -5.92 -16.92
N PHE A 129 -5.62 -4.86 -16.48
CA PHE A 129 -4.32 -4.45 -17.01
C PHE A 129 -3.22 -5.44 -16.61
N GLU A 130 -3.20 -5.86 -15.35
CA GLU A 130 -2.24 -6.82 -14.81
C GLU A 130 -2.40 -8.21 -15.46
N ASP A 131 -3.64 -8.70 -15.56
CA ASP A 131 -3.95 -9.99 -16.19
C ASP A 131 -3.48 -10.04 -17.66
N ALA A 132 -3.67 -8.96 -18.40
CA ALA A 132 -3.20 -8.86 -19.78
C ALA A 132 -1.66 -8.84 -19.88
N GLY A 133 -0.97 -8.20 -18.93
CA GLY A 133 0.49 -8.19 -18.84
C GLY A 133 1.06 -9.59 -18.56
N LEU A 134 0.46 -10.31 -17.62
CA LEU A 134 0.85 -11.68 -17.28
C LEU A 134 0.64 -12.64 -18.45
N ALA A 135 -0.49 -12.54 -19.17
CA ALA A 135 -0.76 -13.34 -20.36
C ALA A 135 0.30 -13.14 -21.45
N THR A 136 0.76 -11.90 -21.65
CA THR A 136 1.81 -11.59 -22.63
C THR A 136 3.14 -12.21 -22.26
N LEU A 137 3.52 -12.24 -20.98
CA LEU A 137 4.75 -12.85 -20.51
C LEU A 137 4.74 -14.38 -20.66
N THR A 138 3.58 -15.02 -20.45
CA THR A 138 3.43 -16.48 -20.58
C THR A 138 3.52 -16.95 -22.03
N ILE A 139 3.15 -16.14 -23.02
CA ILE A 139 3.24 -16.47 -24.45
C ILE A 139 4.68 -16.30 -24.98
N ALA A 140 5.47 -15.44 -24.33
CA ALA A 140 6.84 -15.12 -24.74
C ALA A 140 7.91 -16.05 -24.11
N SER A 141 7.52 -16.97 -23.24
CA SER A 141 8.38 -17.96 -22.56
C SER A 141 8.22 -19.34 -23.17
#